data_1b695af6eed2e5c7c1fdeb858590ae7e
#
_entry.id   1b695af6eed2e5c7c1fdeb858590ae7e
#
_cell.length_a   1.000
_cell.length_b   1.000
_cell.length_c   1.000
_cell.angle_alpha   90.00
_cell.angle_beta   90.00
_cell.angle_gamma   90.00
#
_symmetry.space_group_name_H-M   'P 1'
#
loop_
_entity.id
_entity.type
_entity.pdbx_description
1 polymer ?
#
loop_
_entity_poly.entity_id
_entity_poly.type
_entity_poly.pdbx_seq_one_letter_code
_entity_poly.pdbx_strand_id
1 'polypeptide(L)'
;AIHKSLLTGLLSNIGARDGNSKEFQGARGTRFLVFPGSSLSKKPPEFLMAAELVETSRLWARDVAKIEPAWVEAAAGELMKHSYSEPVWSRKRSAAMVHQKSMLYGVTIVRDRLVPYHRVDAEGARNMFIRHALLEGDWNRHHHFIDHNEALLAEAAEVEEKVRRRGLVVDEDTLFEFCLLYTSPSPRDQRGS
;
A
#
# COMPACT_ATOMS: atom_id res chain seq x y z
N ALA A 1 -5.03 17.96 20.41
CA ALA A 1 -6.00 17.07 21.10
C ALA A 1 -7.43 17.36 20.64
N ILE A 2 -7.96 18.58 20.81
CA ILE A 2 -9.38 18.95 20.55
C ILE A 2 -9.86 18.57 19.13
N HIS A 3 -9.15 18.97 18.07
CA HIS A 3 -9.55 18.68 16.70
C HIS A 3 -9.63 17.18 16.40
N LYS A 4 -8.78 16.34 17.00
CA LYS A 4 -8.84 14.88 16.81
C LYS A 4 -10.10 14.29 17.45
N SER A 5 -10.51 14.78 18.61
CA SER A 5 -11.73 14.33 19.29
C SER A 5 -12.99 14.77 18.54
N LEU A 6 -13.00 16.00 18.00
CA LEU A 6 -14.13 16.48 17.19
C LEU A 6 -14.25 15.72 15.85
N LEU A 7 -13.11 15.34 15.25
CA LEU A 7 -13.07 14.67 13.97
C LEU A 7 -13.84 13.33 13.98
N THR A 8 -13.86 12.60 15.09
CA THR A 8 -14.60 11.33 15.20
C THR A 8 -16.10 11.48 14.96
N GLY A 9 -16.67 12.64 15.32
CA GLY A 9 -18.09 12.97 15.06
C GLY A 9 -18.33 13.69 13.73
N LEU A 10 -17.27 14.13 13.03
CA LEU A 10 -17.37 14.96 11.83
C LEU A 10 -16.76 14.30 10.57
N LEU A 11 -16.61 12.99 10.57
CA LEU A 11 -16.04 12.23 9.44
C LEU A 11 -16.81 12.40 8.12
N SER A 12 -18.10 12.71 8.18
CA SER A 12 -18.93 13.01 7.00
C SER A 12 -18.73 14.44 6.48
N ASN A 13 -18.16 15.33 7.28
CA ASN A 13 -18.00 16.75 6.98
C ASN A 13 -16.53 17.12 6.69
N ILE A 14 -15.74 16.13 6.26
CA ILE A 14 -14.37 16.37 5.81
C ILE A 14 -14.35 16.80 4.35
N GLY A 15 -13.33 17.54 3.99
CA GLY A 15 -13.06 17.91 2.61
C GLY A 15 -11.58 17.81 2.27
N ALA A 16 -11.32 17.35 1.05
CA ALA A 16 -10.00 17.35 0.45
C ALA A 16 -9.97 18.32 -0.74
N ARG A 17 -8.90 19.08 -0.85
CA ARG A 17 -8.70 20.03 -1.93
C ARG A 17 -7.70 19.48 -2.94
N ASP A 18 -7.98 19.66 -4.21
CA ASP A 18 -7.07 19.26 -5.28
C ASP A 18 -6.25 20.46 -5.77
N GLY A 19 -4.94 20.40 -5.52
CA GLY A 19 -4.00 21.43 -5.95
C GLY A 19 -4.40 22.84 -5.48
N ASN A 20 -4.49 23.77 -6.42
CA ASN A 20 -4.80 25.19 -6.16
C ASN A 20 -6.30 25.51 -6.23
N SER A 21 -7.19 24.52 -6.37
CA SER A 21 -8.63 24.75 -6.34
C SER A 21 -9.04 25.41 -5.02
N LYS A 22 -10.02 26.32 -5.07
CA LYS A 22 -10.68 26.84 -3.88
C LYS A 22 -11.78 25.93 -3.37
N GLU A 23 -12.23 25.00 -4.21
CA GLU A 23 -13.30 24.07 -3.96
C GLU A 23 -12.79 22.79 -3.32
N PHE A 24 -13.49 22.32 -2.31
CA PHE A 24 -13.19 21.06 -1.61
C PHE A 24 -14.14 19.97 -2.09
N GLN A 25 -13.58 18.80 -2.31
CA GLN A 25 -14.36 17.59 -2.51
C GLN A 25 -14.72 17.01 -1.14
N GLY A 26 -16.01 16.97 -0.85
CA GLY A 26 -16.57 16.41 0.37
C GLY A 26 -17.12 15.00 0.18
N ALA A 27 -17.71 14.49 1.25
CA ALA A 27 -18.34 13.18 1.27
C ALA A 27 -19.43 13.03 0.20
N ARG A 28 -19.57 11.81 -0.35
CA ARG A 28 -20.63 11.44 -1.33
C ARG A 28 -20.64 12.31 -2.61
N GLY A 29 -19.47 12.81 -3.01
CA GLY A 29 -19.33 13.62 -4.22
C GLY A 29 -19.78 15.09 -4.07
N THR A 30 -20.08 15.55 -2.85
CA THR A 30 -20.38 16.96 -2.60
C THR A 30 -19.17 17.83 -2.88
N ARG A 31 -19.42 19.09 -3.28
CA ARG A 31 -18.38 20.10 -3.43
C ARG A 31 -18.79 21.34 -2.65
N PHE A 32 -17.85 21.88 -1.91
CA PHE A 32 -18.11 23.03 -1.07
C PHE A 32 -16.93 24.01 -1.04
N LEU A 33 -17.20 25.21 -0.62
CA LEU A 33 -16.23 26.28 -0.43
C LEU A 33 -16.14 26.66 1.05
N VAL A 34 -14.98 27.11 1.47
CA VAL A 34 -14.84 27.69 2.82
C VAL A 34 -15.52 29.06 2.86
N PHE A 35 -16.35 29.27 3.88
CA PHE A 35 -17.04 30.55 4.06
C PHE A 35 -16.03 31.70 4.10
N PRO A 36 -16.28 32.84 3.39
CA PRO A 36 -15.31 33.92 3.26
C PRO A 36 -14.87 34.56 4.59
N GLY A 37 -15.73 34.51 5.60
CA GLY A 37 -15.43 34.99 6.95
C GLY A 37 -14.51 34.09 7.78
N SER A 38 -14.21 32.88 7.31
CA SER A 38 -13.28 31.99 8.00
C SER A 38 -11.82 32.40 7.80
N SER A 39 -11.01 32.25 8.84
CA SER A 39 -9.56 32.49 8.78
C SER A 39 -8.85 31.62 7.74
N LEU A 40 -9.39 30.42 7.45
CA LEU A 40 -8.84 29.49 6.47
C LEU A 40 -9.24 29.82 5.02
N SER A 41 -10.13 30.78 4.79
CA SER A 41 -10.57 31.14 3.42
C SER A 41 -9.44 31.75 2.57
N LYS A 42 -8.49 32.46 3.20
CA LYS A 42 -7.36 33.10 2.50
C LYS A 42 -6.24 32.12 2.14
N LYS A 43 -6.00 31.13 3.00
CA LYS A 43 -5.02 30.04 2.80
C LYS A 43 -5.67 28.70 3.13
N PRO A 44 -6.50 28.19 2.21
CA PRO A 44 -7.20 26.95 2.47
C PRO A 44 -6.19 25.76 2.52
N PRO A 45 -6.29 24.92 3.56
CA PRO A 45 -5.43 23.73 3.68
C PRO A 45 -5.80 22.67 2.65
N GLU A 46 -4.99 21.63 2.52
CA GLU A 46 -5.31 20.48 1.67
C GLU A 46 -6.49 19.67 2.22
N PHE A 47 -6.53 19.48 3.54
CA PHE A 47 -7.61 18.77 4.23
C PHE A 47 -8.20 19.65 5.34
N LEU A 48 -9.51 19.62 5.44
CA LEU A 48 -10.23 20.27 6.52
C LEU A 48 -11.43 19.45 6.99
N MET A 49 -11.92 19.76 8.18
CA MET A 49 -13.24 19.37 8.66
C MET A 49 -14.09 20.60 8.87
N ALA A 50 -15.38 20.49 8.66
CA ALA A 50 -16.36 21.54 8.89
C ALA A 50 -17.34 21.09 9.98
N ALA A 51 -17.66 21.98 10.91
CA ALA A 51 -18.72 21.69 11.86
C ALA A 51 -20.10 21.70 11.16
N GLU A 52 -20.25 22.59 10.18
CA GLU A 52 -21.50 22.78 9.46
C GLU A 52 -21.27 23.01 7.96
N LEU A 53 -22.15 22.41 7.15
CA LEU A 53 -22.26 22.67 5.71
C LEU A 53 -23.61 23.33 5.44
N VAL A 54 -23.59 24.58 5.00
CA VAL A 54 -24.79 25.39 4.77
C VAL A 54 -24.99 25.60 3.27
N GLU A 55 -26.13 25.18 2.78
CA GLU A 55 -26.53 25.36 1.39
C GLU A 55 -27.27 26.69 1.19
N THR A 56 -26.79 27.48 0.24
CA THR A 56 -27.45 28.68 -0.24
C THR A 56 -27.47 28.62 -1.77
N SER A 57 -26.91 29.59 -2.48
CA SER A 57 -26.60 29.45 -3.92
C SER A 57 -25.45 28.48 -4.18
N ARG A 58 -24.64 28.20 -3.14
CA ARG A 58 -23.54 27.26 -3.12
C ARG A 58 -23.46 26.61 -1.73
N LEU A 59 -22.73 25.49 -1.63
CA LEU A 59 -22.49 24.84 -0.35
C LEU A 59 -21.26 25.47 0.33
N TRP A 60 -21.45 25.98 1.54
CA TRP A 60 -20.44 26.65 2.32
C TRP A 60 -20.09 25.89 3.59
N ALA A 61 -18.79 25.68 3.82
CA ALA A 61 -18.29 25.12 5.06
C ALA A 61 -18.07 26.24 6.10
N ARG A 62 -18.72 26.13 7.25
CA ARG A 62 -18.57 27.02 8.41
C ARG A 62 -17.85 26.31 9.53
N ASP A 63 -17.21 27.10 10.40
CA ASP A 63 -16.46 26.61 11.56
C ASP A 63 -15.50 25.47 11.18
N VAL A 64 -14.61 25.80 10.24
CA VAL A 64 -13.67 24.85 9.64
C VAL A 64 -12.36 24.78 10.40
N ALA A 65 -11.80 23.60 10.47
CA ALA A 65 -10.47 23.36 11.04
C ALA A 65 -9.61 22.52 10.10
N LYS A 66 -8.31 22.87 10.02
CA LYS A 66 -7.32 22.04 9.32
C LYS A 66 -7.20 20.69 10.02
N ILE A 67 -7.12 19.62 9.24
CA ILE A 67 -6.87 18.25 9.70
C ILE A 67 -5.72 17.63 8.93
N GLU A 68 -5.17 16.56 9.48
CA GLU A 68 -4.12 15.77 8.85
C GLU A 68 -4.69 14.42 8.39
N PRO A 69 -4.28 13.87 7.22
CA PRO A 69 -4.75 12.57 6.73
C PRO A 69 -4.64 11.44 7.75
N ALA A 70 -3.53 11.39 8.49
CA ALA A 70 -3.31 10.38 9.51
C ALA A 70 -4.33 10.42 10.66
N TRP A 71 -4.93 11.58 10.95
CA TRP A 71 -6.00 11.68 11.95
C TRP A 71 -7.30 11.10 11.42
N VAL A 72 -7.57 11.31 10.13
CA VAL A 72 -8.75 10.75 9.46
C VAL A 72 -8.64 9.23 9.42
N GLU A 73 -7.48 8.68 9.04
CA GLU A 73 -7.24 7.24 9.03
C GLU A 73 -7.46 6.62 10.43
N ALA A 74 -6.91 7.23 11.46
CA ALA A 74 -7.05 6.76 12.84
C ALA A 74 -8.49 6.83 13.36
N ALA A 75 -9.24 7.87 12.98
CA ALA A 75 -10.62 8.06 13.44
C ALA A 75 -11.62 7.23 12.65
N ALA A 76 -11.38 7.02 11.35
CA ALA A 76 -12.29 6.31 10.45
C ALA A 76 -12.16 4.79 10.55
N GLY A 77 -10.96 4.27 10.89
CA GLY A 77 -10.72 2.83 11.02
C GLY A 77 -11.27 2.03 9.84
N GLU A 78 -12.17 1.08 10.09
CA GLU A 78 -12.78 0.20 9.08
C GLU A 78 -13.70 0.91 8.07
N LEU A 79 -14.08 2.18 8.31
CA LEU A 79 -14.85 2.96 7.34
C LEU A 79 -14.00 3.36 6.13
N MET A 80 -12.68 3.31 6.24
CA MET A 80 -11.76 3.57 5.13
C MET A 80 -11.86 2.46 4.08
N LYS A 81 -12.00 2.87 2.82
CA LYS A 81 -11.87 1.97 1.68
C LYS A 81 -10.48 2.07 1.10
N HIS A 82 -9.82 0.93 1.01
CA HIS A 82 -8.49 0.82 0.41
C HIS A 82 -8.57 0.15 -0.95
N SER A 83 -7.80 0.65 -1.89
CA SER A 83 -7.53 0.01 -3.16
C SER A 83 -6.02 -0.05 -3.38
N TYR A 84 -5.58 -1.09 -4.07
CA TYR A 84 -4.18 -1.39 -4.27
C TYR A 84 -3.89 -1.53 -5.76
N SER A 85 -2.70 -1.10 -6.19
CA SER A 85 -2.19 -1.35 -7.54
C SER A 85 -1.79 -2.81 -7.71
N GLU A 86 -1.37 -3.16 -8.92
CA GLU A 86 -0.63 -4.40 -9.12
C GLU A 86 0.68 -4.38 -8.30
N PRO A 87 1.07 -5.53 -7.70
CA PRO A 87 2.29 -5.63 -6.93
C PRO A 87 3.52 -5.49 -7.82
N VAL A 88 4.54 -4.81 -7.32
CA VAL A 88 5.84 -4.65 -7.96
C VAL A 88 6.95 -5.10 -7.03
N TRP A 89 7.93 -5.81 -7.59
CA TRP A 89 9.13 -6.18 -6.84
C TRP A 89 10.02 -4.98 -6.62
N SER A 90 10.51 -4.80 -5.41
CA SER A 90 11.46 -3.77 -5.05
C SER A 90 12.78 -4.39 -4.58
N ARG A 91 13.77 -4.47 -5.46
CA ARG A 91 15.13 -4.93 -5.12
C ARG A 91 15.70 -4.21 -3.90
N LYS A 92 15.56 -2.87 -3.84
CA LYS A 92 16.07 -2.05 -2.71
C LYS A 92 15.48 -2.48 -1.37
N ARG A 93 14.22 -2.91 -1.34
CA ARG A 93 13.51 -3.33 -0.11
C ARG A 93 13.52 -4.84 0.07
N SER A 94 13.98 -5.59 -0.93
CA SER A 94 13.92 -7.05 -1.01
C SER A 94 12.52 -7.57 -0.69
N ALA A 95 11.51 -6.91 -1.24
CA ALA A 95 10.11 -7.20 -0.97
C ALA A 95 9.18 -6.75 -2.10
N ALA A 96 8.09 -7.45 -2.26
CA ALA A 96 6.97 -7.01 -3.10
C ALA A 96 6.25 -5.83 -2.43
N MET A 97 5.93 -4.81 -3.20
CA MET A 97 5.30 -3.57 -2.77
C MET A 97 4.08 -3.28 -3.62
N VAL A 98 3.10 -2.59 -3.03
CA VAL A 98 1.90 -2.09 -3.73
C VAL A 98 1.67 -0.62 -3.41
N HIS A 99 1.08 0.11 -4.33
CA HIS A 99 0.60 1.46 -4.10
C HIS A 99 -0.82 1.39 -3.53
N GLN A 100 -1.00 1.93 -2.34
CA GLN A 100 -2.28 2.02 -1.64
C GLN A 100 -2.92 3.38 -1.88
N LYS A 101 -4.17 3.38 -2.32
CA LYS A 101 -5.06 4.54 -2.31
C LYS A 101 -6.12 4.31 -1.25
N SER A 102 -6.40 5.33 -0.43
CA SER A 102 -7.38 5.23 0.65
C SER A 102 -8.42 6.34 0.54
N MET A 103 -9.68 5.97 0.68
CA MET A 103 -10.83 6.87 0.54
C MET A 103 -11.78 6.73 1.72
N LEU A 104 -12.37 7.84 2.13
CA LEU A 104 -13.46 7.88 3.11
C LEU A 104 -14.67 8.59 2.50
N TYR A 105 -15.81 7.90 2.39
CA TYR A 105 -17.04 8.41 1.79
C TYR A 105 -16.86 9.05 0.40
N GLY A 106 -15.91 8.56 -0.40
CA GLY A 106 -15.58 9.09 -1.71
C GLY A 106 -14.51 10.19 -1.72
N VAL A 107 -14.10 10.69 -0.56
CA VAL A 107 -12.99 11.64 -0.42
C VAL A 107 -11.67 10.87 -0.39
N THR A 108 -10.75 11.21 -1.29
CA THR A 108 -9.40 10.62 -1.31
C THR A 108 -8.57 11.20 -0.17
N ILE A 109 -8.24 10.37 0.82
CA ILE A 109 -7.42 10.74 1.97
C ILE A 109 -5.93 10.45 1.71
N VAL A 110 -5.65 9.30 1.13
CA VAL A 110 -4.30 8.92 0.67
C VAL A 110 -4.38 8.64 -0.81
N ARG A 111 -3.63 9.38 -1.61
CA ARG A 111 -3.62 9.22 -3.07
C ARG A 111 -2.74 8.07 -3.51
N ASP A 112 -1.57 8.00 -2.89
CA ASP A 112 -0.52 7.05 -3.25
C ASP A 112 0.43 6.87 -2.05
N ARG A 113 0.43 5.66 -1.51
CA ARG A 113 1.34 5.26 -0.43
C ARG A 113 1.91 3.90 -0.75
N LEU A 114 3.22 3.82 -0.85
CA LEU A 114 3.90 2.55 -1.07
C LEU A 114 3.90 1.73 0.24
N VAL A 115 3.23 0.59 0.21
CA VAL A 115 3.12 -0.33 1.35
C VAL A 115 3.63 -1.74 0.99
N PRO A 116 4.12 -2.52 1.98
CA PRO A 116 4.51 -3.91 1.74
C PRO A 116 3.32 -4.77 1.33
N TYR A 117 3.49 -5.53 0.23
CA TYR A 117 2.41 -6.35 -0.33
C TYR A 117 1.94 -7.46 0.60
N HIS A 118 2.82 -8.01 1.46
CA HIS A 118 2.45 -9.05 2.43
C HIS A 118 1.33 -8.64 3.41
N ARG A 119 1.08 -7.33 3.57
CA ARG A 119 -0.03 -6.81 4.39
C ARG A 119 -1.37 -6.91 3.71
N VAL A 120 -1.37 -7.09 2.39
CA VAL A 120 -2.55 -7.17 1.53
C VAL A 120 -2.81 -8.62 1.14
N ASP A 121 -1.76 -9.28 0.69
CA ASP A 121 -1.74 -10.68 0.26
C ASP A 121 -0.37 -11.28 0.63
N ALA A 122 -0.37 -12.10 1.67
CA ALA A 122 0.83 -12.74 2.17
C ALA A 122 1.33 -13.84 1.24
N GLU A 123 0.41 -14.56 0.58
CA GLU A 123 0.74 -15.66 -0.33
C GLU A 123 1.34 -15.10 -1.63
N GLY A 124 0.69 -14.12 -2.24
CA GLY A 124 1.22 -13.45 -3.44
C GLY A 124 2.58 -12.79 -3.18
N ALA A 125 2.77 -12.15 -2.03
CA ALA A 125 4.05 -11.55 -1.66
C ALA A 125 5.16 -12.60 -1.48
N ARG A 126 4.82 -13.76 -0.92
CA ARG A 126 5.74 -14.91 -0.78
C ARG A 126 6.14 -15.46 -2.15
N ASN A 127 5.17 -15.65 -3.04
CA ASN A 127 5.43 -16.15 -4.38
C ASN A 127 6.38 -15.21 -5.16
N MET A 128 6.16 -13.88 -5.06
CA MET A 128 7.06 -12.90 -5.64
C MET A 128 8.46 -12.93 -5.00
N PHE A 129 8.54 -13.14 -3.69
CA PHE A 129 9.83 -13.25 -3.02
C PHE A 129 10.61 -14.49 -3.48
N ILE A 130 9.96 -15.65 -3.59
CA ILE A 130 10.62 -16.86 -4.08
C ILE A 130 11.14 -16.64 -5.50
N ARG A 131 10.29 -16.12 -6.38
CA ARG A 131 10.65 -15.92 -7.78
C ARG A 131 11.78 -14.90 -7.93
N HIS A 132 11.59 -13.70 -7.44
CA HIS A 132 12.53 -12.59 -7.68
C HIS A 132 13.78 -12.65 -6.79
N ALA A 133 13.63 -12.99 -5.49
CA ALA A 133 14.78 -13.02 -4.60
C ALA A 133 15.57 -14.32 -4.69
N LEU A 134 14.90 -15.48 -4.60
CA LEU A 134 15.58 -16.76 -4.48
C LEU A 134 15.98 -17.36 -5.83
N LEU A 135 15.14 -17.26 -6.85
CA LEU A 135 15.40 -17.84 -8.17
C LEU A 135 16.17 -16.88 -9.08
N GLU A 136 15.71 -15.62 -9.19
CA GLU A 136 16.33 -14.61 -10.06
C GLU A 136 17.52 -13.88 -9.39
N GLY A 137 17.72 -14.04 -8.07
CA GLY A 137 18.78 -13.37 -7.33
C GLY A 137 18.63 -11.85 -7.22
N ASP A 138 17.43 -11.32 -7.54
CA ASP A 138 17.16 -9.87 -7.58
C ASP A 138 16.82 -9.29 -6.20
N TRP A 139 17.77 -9.34 -5.28
CA TRP A 139 17.63 -8.70 -3.98
C TRP A 139 18.89 -7.99 -3.52
N ASN A 140 18.79 -7.22 -2.45
CA ASN A 140 19.90 -6.38 -1.95
C ASN A 140 20.59 -7.00 -0.74
N ARG A 141 20.67 -8.34 -0.68
CA ARG A 141 21.36 -9.06 0.41
C ARG A 141 22.18 -10.19 -0.18
N HIS A 142 23.45 -10.25 0.26
CA HIS A 142 24.32 -11.37 -0.08
C HIS A 142 24.22 -12.42 1.04
N HIS A 143 23.81 -13.62 0.66
CA HIS A 143 23.80 -14.77 1.56
C HIS A 143 24.67 -15.86 0.93
N HIS A 144 25.59 -16.39 1.71
CA HIS A 144 26.55 -17.39 1.27
C HIS A 144 25.91 -18.62 0.60
N PHE A 145 24.69 -19.00 1.01
CA PHE A 145 24.00 -20.13 0.37
C PHE A 145 23.57 -19.84 -1.06
N ILE A 146 23.30 -18.59 -1.42
CA ILE A 146 22.92 -18.20 -2.79
C ILE A 146 24.13 -18.33 -3.70
N ASP A 147 25.26 -17.75 -3.30
CA ASP A 147 26.51 -17.85 -4.06
C ASP A 147 26.90 -19.34 -4.28
N HIS A 148 26.68 -20.15 -3.25
CA HIS A 148 26.92 -21.59 -3.32
C HIS A 148 25.96 -22.30 -4.30
N ASN A 149 24.67 -21.98 -4.26
CA ASN A 149 23.67 -22.56 -5.15
C ASN A 149 23.91 -22.12 -6.62
N GLU A 150 24.27 -20.87 -6.86
CA GLU A 150 24.63 -20.38 -8.18
C GLU A 150 25.85 -21.12 -8.74
N ALA A 151 26.86 -21.36 -7.92
CA ALA A 151 28.04 -22.12 -8.31
C ALA A 151 27.69 -23.57 -8.67
N LEU A 152 26.83 -24.26 -7.89
CA LEU A 152 26.36 -25.60 -8.17
C LEU A 152 25.53 -25.68 -9.47
N LEU A 153 24.66 -24.70 -9.71
CA LEU A 153 23.88 -24.62 -10.94
C LEU A 153 24.78 -24.41 -12.17
N ALA A 154 25.80 -23.58 -12.06
CA ALA A 154 26.78 -23.37 -13.12
C ALA A 154 27.58 -24.65 -13.41
N GLU A 155 28.01 -25.38 -12.39
CA GLU A 155 28.71 -26.67 -12.54
C GLU A 155 27.81 -27.73 -13.21
N ALA A 156 26.55 -27.81 -12.78
CA ALA A 156 25.59 -28.73 -13.41
C ALA A 156 25.34 -28.40 -14.89
N ALA A 157 25.23 -27.10 -15.23
CA ALA A 157 25.08 -26.67 -16.62
C ALA A 157 26.30 -27.04 -17.49
N GLU A 158 27.53 -26.89 -16.96
CA GLU A 158 28.73 -27.35 -17.66
C GLU A 158 28.74 -28.86 -17.91
N VAL A 159 28.27 -29.66 -16.96
CA VAL A 159 28.18 -31.10 -17.10
C VAL A 159 27.14 -31.46 -18.19
N GLU A 160 25.97 -30.81 -18.22
CA GLU A 160 24.98 -31.00 -19.27
C GLU A 160 25.55 -30.73 -20.66
N GLU A 161 26.31 -29.66 -20.82
CA GLU A 161 26.92 -29.32 -22.10
C GLU A 161 27.95 -30.36 -22.55
N LYS A 162 28.79 -30.81 -21.63
CA LYS A 162 29.82 -31.85 -21.91
C LYS A 162 29.23 -33.19 -22.26
N VAL A 163 28.17 -33.59 -21.55
CA VAL A 163 27.53 -34.93 -21.75
C VAL A 163 26.48 -34.88 -22.87
N ARG A 164 26.15 -33.73 -23.43
CA ARG A 164 25.08 -33.52 -24.40
C ARG A 164 23.73 -34.11 -23.97
N ARG A 165 23.47 -34.14 -22.68
CA ARG A 165 22.28 -34.70 -22.06
C ARG A 165 21.53 -33.57 -21.39
N ARG A 166 20.28 -33.33 -21.74
CA ARG A 166 19.41 -32.32 -21.10
C ARG A 166 18.69 -32.95 -19.90
N GLY A 167 18.40 -32.15 -18.88
CA GLY A 167 17.57 -32.53 -17.74
C GLY A 167 18.36 -32.83 -16.46
N LEU A 168 19.63 -32.40 -16.34
CA LEU A 168 20.38 -32.37 -15.09
C LEU A 168 20.08 -31.09 -14.30
N VAL A 169 19.90 -29.97 -15.00
CA VAL A 169 19.47 -28.71 -14.40
C VAL A 169 17.95 -28.68 -14.35
N VAL A 170 17.43 -28.53 -13.16
CA VAL A 170 15.98 -28.44 -12.91
C VAL A 170 15.46 -27.10 -13.43
N ASP A 171 14.31 -27.09 -14.08
CA ASP A 171 13.71 -25.85 -14.56
C ASP A 171 13.25 -24.94 -13.39
N GLU A 172 13.04 -23.67 -13.70
CA GLU A 172 12.71 -22.63 -12.73
C GLU A 172 11.36 -22.90 -12.03
N ASP A 173 10.39 -23.44 -12.74
CA ASP A 173 9.06 -23.75 -12.18
C ASP A 173 9.15 -24.90 -11.17
N THR A 174 9.95 -25.93 -11.43
CA THR A 174 10.20 -27.02 -10.48
C THR A 174 10.94 -26.53 -9.24
N LEU A 175 11.92 -25.63 -9.39
CA LEU A 175 12.58 -24.98 -8.24
C LEU A 175 11.61 -24.12 -7.44
N PHE A 176 10.72 -23.42 -8.11
CA PHE A 176 9.68 -22.62 -7.46
C PHE A 176 8.75 -23.49 -6.61
N GLU A 177 8.24 -24.59 -7.17
CA GLU A 177 7.39 -25.54 -6.44
C GLU A 177 8.11 -26.15 -5.24
N PHE A 178 9.38 -26.51 -5.40
CA PHE A 178 10.21 -26.99 -4.28
C PHE A 178 10.31 -25.95 -3.17
N CYS A 179 10.61 -24.70 -3.50
CA CYS A 179 10.66 -23.61 -2.52
C CYS A 179 9.31 -23.40 -1.83
N LEU A 180 8.21 -23.52 -2.55
CA LEU A 180 6.85 -23.42 -1.97
C LEU A 180 6.61 -24.50 -0.91
N LEU A 181 7.00 -25.73 -1.17
CA LEU A 181 6.82 -26.85 -0.25
C LEU A 181 7.62 -26.68 1.05
N TYR A 182 8.88 -26.31 0.95
CA TYR A 182 9.77 -26.20 2.10
C TYR A 182 9.63 -24.91 2.91
N THR A 183 9.06 -23.87 2.32
CA THR A 183 8.79 -22.60 3.02
C THR A 183 7.35 -22.47 3.51
N SER A 184 6.49 -23.48 3.27
CA SER A 184 5.16 -23.54 3.88
C SER A 184 5.30 -23.71 5.39
N PRO A 185 4.55 -22.96 6.22
CA PRO A 185 4.52 -23.21 7.65
C PRO A 185 4.07 -24.65 7.89
N SER A 186 4.89 -25.39 8.65
CA SER A 186 4.59 -26.76 9.00
C SER A 186 3.21 -26.82 9.71
N PRO A 187 2.40 -27.87 9.52
CA PRO A 187 1.18 -28.08 10.30
C PRO A 187 1.39 -28.04 11.82
N ARG A 188 2.66 -28.23 12.28
CA ARG A 188 3.03 -28.11 13.69
C ARG A 188 3.15 -26.66 14.15
N ASP A 189 3.49 -25.72 13.28
CA ASP A 189 3.64 -24.30 13.61
C ASP A 189 2.29 -23.58 13.70
N GLN A 190 1.23 -24.19 13.13
CA GLN A 190 -0.15 -23.66 13.17
C GLN A 190 -0.89 -23.96 14.47
N ARG A 191 -0.32 -24.74 15.41
CA ARG A 191 -0.94 -25.13 16.69
C ARG A 191 -0.55 -24.24 17.88
N GLY A 192 0.11 -23.11 17.64
CA GLY A 192 0.62 -22.20 18.67
C GLY A 192 0.04 -20.79 18.59
N SER A 193 -1.27 -20.65 18.43
CA SER A 193 -1.96 -19.35 18.56
C SER A 193 -3.18 -19.50 19.42
#